data_c96553cc36fca469876dc24fc0fcca96
#
_entry.id   c96553cc36fca469876dc24fc0fcca96
#
_cell.length_a   1.000
_cell.length_b   1.000
_cell.length_c   1.000
_cell.angle_alpha   90.00
_cell.angle_beta   90.00
_cell.angle_gamma   90.00
#
_symmetry.space_group_name_H-M   'P 1'
#
loop_
_entity.id
_entity.type
_entity.pdbx_description
1 polymer ?
#
loop_
_entity_poly.entity_id
_entity_poly.type
_entity_poly.pdbx_seq_one_letter_code
_entity_poly.pdbx_strand_id
1 'polypeptide(L)'
;LPMMRRHEFINEAVAAEILALIHQTADPAVLAERLNDYHDYDIAQALEQLTPEERLGLFLPLGALRLAEILPYCDEPEQVLAGLPADKAAAILDSMDSDEAAEILEELPEETRRLIAGHLSEETSGEIRMIASYTDDEIGSMMTTNFIEISRTLTIKQAMRQLIAQADDNDN
;
A
#
# COMPACT_ATOMS: atom_id res chain seq x y z
N LEU A 1 -14.54 27.55 13.12
CA LEU A 1 -13.22 27.80 12.51
C LEU A 1 -11.99 27.38 13.33
N PRO A 2 -12.05 27.11 14.65
CA PRO A 2 -10.85 26.70 15.41
C PRO A 2 -10.58 25.20 15.46
N MET A 3 -11.54 24.34 15.13
CA MET A 3 -11.36 22.88 15.33
C MET A 3 -10.53 22.20 14.24
N MET A 4 -10.65 22.60 12.97
CA MET A 4 -9.84 22.04 11.87
C MET A 4 -8.35 22.32 12.05
N ARG A 5 -7.98 23.52 12.43
CA ARG A 5 -6.57 23.91 12.62
C ARG A 5 -5.87 23.17 13.78
N ARG A 6 -6.59 22.72 14.79
CA ARG A 6 -5.98 22.05 15.95
C ARG A 6 -5.54 20.62 15.62
N HIS A 7 -6.29 19.91 14.79
CA HIS A 7 -5.89 18.57 14.31
C HIS A 7 -4.73 18.65 13.32
N GLU A 8 -4.73 19.61 12.41
CA GLU A 8 -3.61 19.82 11.48
C GLU A 8 -2.31 20.13 12.23
N PHE A 9 -2.32 21.01 13.23
CA PHE A 9 -1.13 21.35 14.02
C PHE A 9 -0.60 20.17 14.86
N ILE A 10 -1.48 19.32 15.38
CA ILE A 10 -1.07 18.14 16.13
C ILE A 10 -0.40 17.11 15.20
N ASN A 11 -0.97 16.90 14.02
CA ASN A 11 -0.43 15.99 13.02
C ASN A 11 0.93 16.47 12.49
N GLU A 12 1.07 17.75 12.22
CA GLU A 12 2.36 18.34 11.79
C GLU A 12 3.43 18.20 12.87
N ALA A 13 3.09 18.36 14.13
CA ALA A 13 4.04 18.22 15.24
C ALA A 13 4.49 16.77 15.40
N VAL A 14 3.60 15.80 15.27
CA VAL A 14 3.93 14.37 15.33
C VAL A 14 4.78 13.96 14.12
N ALA A 15 4.43 14.39 12.92
CA ALA A 15 5.23 14.15 11.73
C ALA A 15 6.65 14.72 11.85
N ALA A 16 6.80 15.93 12.40
CA ALA A 16 8.11 16.54 12.67
C ALA A 16 8.93 15.74 13.70
N GLU A 17 8.27 15.20 14.73
CA GLU A 17 8.91 14.33 15.72
C GLU A 17 9.41 13.03 15.07
N ILE A 18 8.61 12.41 14.23
CA ILE A 18 9.00 11.20 13.48
C ILE A 18 10.17 11.49 12.54
N LEU A 19 10.13 12.60 11.81
CA LEU A 19 11.25 13.03 10.95
C LEU A 19 12.54 13.20 11.74
N ALA A 20 12.49 13.86 12.87
CA ALA A 20 13.65 14.02 13.77
C ALA A 20 14.16 12.65 14.24
N LEU A 21 13.27 11.74 14.59
CA LEU A 21 13.60 10.39 15.01
C LEU A 21 14.33 9.62 13.87
N ILE A 22 13.83 9.71 12.66
CA ILE A 22 14.44 9.07 11.49
C ILE A 22 15.84 9.62 11.22
N HIS A 23 16.00 10.93 11.28
CA HIS A 23 17.29 11.59 11.02
C HIS A 23 18.34 11.36 12.13
N GLN A 24 17.91 11.13 13.36
CA GLN A 24 18.80 11.01 14.53
C GLN A 24 19.13 9.55 14.88
N THR A 25 18.40 8.57 14.37
CA THR A 25 18.55 7.17 14.71
C THR A 25 19.21 6.42 13.56
N ALA A 26 20.50 6.12 13.71
CA ALA A 26 21.26 5.40 12.68
C ALA A 26 21.06 3.89 12.67
N ASP A 27 20.73 3.30 13.83
CA ASP A 27 20.52 1.86 13.97
C ASP A 27 19.10 1.47 13.48
N PRO A 28 18.98 0.64 12.43
CA PRO A 28 17.67 0.25 11.89
C PRO A 28 16.79 -0.49 12.89
N ALA A 29 17.36 -1.32 13.76
CA ALA A 29 16.60 -2.07 14.76
C ALA A 29 16.01 -1.15 15.84
N VAL A 30 16.78 -0.17 16.28
CA VAL A 30 16.33 0.85 17.24
C VAL A 30 15.27 1.75 16.62
N LEU A 31 15.45 2.11 15.35
CA LEU A 31 14.48 2.91 14.62
C LEU A 31 13.15 2.16 14.45
N ALA A 32 13.21 0.89 14.07
CA ALA A 32 12.03 0.04 13.95
C ALA A 32 11.23 -0.04 15.26
N GLU A 33 11.93 -0.25 16.38
CA GLU A 33 11.32 -0.31 17.71
C GLU A 33 10.63 1.02 18.09
N ARG A 34 11.30 2.13 17.86
CA ARG A 34 10.75 3.46 18.18
C ARG A 34 9.58 3.85 17.29
N LEU A 35 9.59 3.47 16.02
CA LEU A 35 8.50 3.75 15.10
C LEU A 35 7.22 2.93 15.43
N ASN A 36 7.34 1.85 16.19
CA ASN A 36 6.17 1.10 16.67
C ASN A 36 5.27 1.89 17.65
N ASP A 37 5.79 2.94 18.25
CA ASP A 37 5.01 3.80 19.16
C ASP A 37 4.10 4.80 18.41
N TYR A 38 4.24 4.90 17.07
CA TYR A 38 3.48 5.82 16.24
C TYR A 38 2.46 5.09 15.38
N HIS A 39 1.34 5.76 15.07
CA HIS A 39 0.34 5.25 14.14
C HIS A 39 0.84 5.30 12.70
N ASP A 40 0.39 4.37 11.89
CA ASP A 40 0.78 4.29 10.47
C ASP A 40 0.41 5.56 9.69
N TYR A 41 -0.70 6.20 10.04
CA TYR A 41 -1.09 7.50 9.49
C TYR A 41 -0.04 8.59 9.74
N ASP A 42 0.50 8.68 10.95
CA ASP A 42 1.50 9.68 11.30
C ASP A 42 2.85 9.39 10.61
N ILE A 43 3.20 8.12 10.50
CA ILE A 43 4.40 7.70 9.76
C ILE A 43 4.23 8.01 8.27
N ALA A 44 3.05 7.82 7.68
CA ALA A 44 2.78 8.17 6.29
C ALA A 44 2.99 9.67 6.02
N GLN A 45 2.53 10.54 6.91
CA GLN A 45 2.73 11.98 6.79
C GLN A 45 4.22 12.37 6.83
N ALA A 46 5.01 11.71 7.67
CA ALA A 46 6.46 11.90 7.71
C ALA A 46 7.13 11.34 6.45
N LEU A 47 6.70 10.17 5.98
CA LEU A 47 7.24 9.50 4.80
C LEU A 47 7.16 10.36 3.53
N GLU A 48 6.08 11.10 3.36
CA GLU A 48 5.88 12.00 2.22
C GLU A 48 6.83 13.19 2.21
N GLN A 49 7.34 13.59 3.36
CA GLN A 49 8.30 14.69 3.51
C GLN A 49 9.76 14.26 3.34
N LEU A 50 10.03 12.96 3.25
CA LEU A 50 11.37 12.41 3.07
C LEU A 50 11.80 12.46 1.59
N THR A 51 13.11 12.51 1.37
CA THR A 51 13.68 12.30 0.04
C THR A 51 13.56 10.83 -0.38
N PRO A 52 13.66 10.50 -1.69
CA PRO A 52 13.66 9.11 -2.13
C PRO A 52 14.75 8.24 -1.47
N GLU A 53 15.92 8.80 -1.23
CA GLU A 53 17.03 8.13 -0.56
C GLU A 53 16.71 7.83 0.91
N GLU A 54 16.10 8.77 1.61
CA GLU A 54 15.65 8.59 2.99
C GLU A 54 14.54 7.55 3.09
N ARG A 55 13.58 7.55 2.16
CA ARG A 55 12.52 6.54 2.05
C ARG A 55 13.10 5.14 1.84
N LEU A 56 14.08 5.02 0.95
CA LEU A 56 14.79 3.76 0.75
C LEU A 56 15.46 3.28 2.04
N GLY A 57 16.02 4.20 2.82
CA GLY A 57 16.61 3.91 4.13
C GLY A 57 15.63 3.32 5.14
N LEU A 58 14.33 3.60 4.99
CA LEU A 58 13.28 3.03 5.85
C LEU A 58 12.88 1.61 5.46
N PHE A 59 13.27 1.13 4.29
CA PHE A 59 12.94 -0.22 3.86
C PHE A 59 13.51 -1.30 4.79
N LEU A 60 14.72 -1.11 5.30
CA LEU A 60 15.34 -2.05 6.22
C LEU A 60 14.66 -2.06 7.61
N PRO A 61 14.45 -0.89 8.28
CA PRO A 61 13.81 -0.89 9.60
C PRO A 61 12.33 -1.28 9.59
N LEU A 62 11.57 -0.86 8.58
CA LEU A 62 10.13 -1.13 8.52
C LEU A 62 9.78 -2.42 7.78
N GLY A 63 10.51 -2.76 6.74
CA GLY A 63 10.22 -3.89 5.86
C GLY A 63 9.05 -3.62 4.90
N ALA A 64 8.95 -4.47 3.88
CA ALA A 64 7.94 -4.33 2.84
C ALA A 64 6.50 -4.43 3.39
N LEU A 65 6.24 -5.34 4.31
CA LEU A 65 4.92 -5.54 4.91
C LEU A 65 4.44 -4.31 5.66
N ARG A 66 5.28 -3.73 6.53
CA ARG A 66 4.92 -2.53 7.29
C ARG A 66 4.73 -1.32 6.38
N LEU A 67 5.58 -1.16 5.37
CA LEU A 67 5.44 -0.10 4.37
C LEU A 67 4.15 -0.27 3.55
N ALA A 68 3.75 -1.49 3.25
CA ALA A 68 2.47 -1.79 2.60
C ALA A 68 1.26 -1.39 3.46
N GLU A 69 1.35 -1.51 4.78
CA GLU A 69 0.31 -1.06 5.71
C GLU A 69 0.26 0.47 5.85
N ILE A 70 1.40 1.14 5.74
CA ILE A 70 1.53 2.61 5.86
C ILE A 70 1.11 3.33 4.58
N LEU A 71 1.47 2.78 3.43
CA LEU A 71 1.34 3.44 2.13
C LEU A 71 -0.09 3.91 1.79
N PRO A 72 -1.17 3.18 2.11
CA PRO A 72 -2.54 3.64 1.88
C PRO A 72 -2.93 4.92 2.60
N TYR A 73 -2.21 5.29 3.66
CA TYR A 73 -2.42 6.54 4.38
C TYR A 73 -1.69 7.74 3.79
N CYS A 74 -0.83 7.53 2.79
CA CYS A 74 -0.19 8.61 2.04
C CYS A 74 -1.20 9.30 1.12
N ASP A 75 -1.05 10.60 0.91
CA ASP A 75 -1.86 11.36 -0.04
C ASP A 75 -1.51 10.99 -1.49
N GLU A 76 -0.23 10.77 -1.76
CA GLU A 76 0.31 10.42 -3.08
C GLU A 76 1.20 9.16 -2.99
N PRO A 77 0.63 7.99 -2.72
CA PRO A 77 1.40 6.76 -2.54
C PRO A 77 2.19 6.35 -3.79
N GLU A 78 1.69 6.67 -4.98
CA GLU A 78 2.37 6.42 -6.25
C GLU A 78 3.70 7.18 -6.35
N GLN A 79 3.79 8.38 -5.81
CA GLN A 79 5.04 9.14 -5.79
C GLN A 79 6.07 8.54 -4.83
N VAL A 80 5.63 8.02 -3.72
CA VAL A 80 6.50 7.30 -2.77
C VAL A 80 7.10 6.07 -3.43
N LEU A 81 6.30 5.29 -4.14
CA LEU A 81 6.76 4.10 -4.87
C LEU A 81 7.66 4.45 -6.06
N ALA A 82 7.32 5.48 -6.82
CA ALA A 82 8.09 5.91 -7.99
C ALA A 82 9.53 6.31 -7.65
N GLY A 83 9.77 6.79 -6.43
CA GLY A 83 11.10 7.16 -5.94
C GLY A 83 11.94 5.99 -5.44
N LEU A 84 11.36 4.78 -5.31
CA LEU A 84 12.07 3.58 -4.86
C LEU A 84 12.59 2.76 -6.04
N PRO A 85 13.66 1.95 -5.85
CA PRO A 85 14.02 0.93 -6.82
C PRO A 85 12.84 0.00 -7.13
N ALA A 86 12.70 -0.40 -8.40
CA ALA A 86 11.55 -1.17 -8.87
C ALA A 86 11.32 -2.48 -8.11
N ASP A 87 12.38 -3.18 -7.72
CA ASP A 87 12.31 -4.41 -6.91
C ASP A 87 11.78 -4.15 -5.50
N LYS A 88 12.13 -3.03 -4.89
CA LYS A 88 11.65 -2.62 -3.57
C LYS A 88 10.19 -2.18 -3.61
N ALA A 89 9.82 -1.39 -4.60
CA ALA A 89 8.43 -0.99 -4.84
C ALA A 89 7.54 -2.21 -5.09
N ALA A 90 7.99 -3.17 -5.89
CA ALA A 90 7.29 -4.43 -6.13
C ALA A 90 7.12 -5.27 -4.85
N ALA A 91 8.14 -5.34 -4.00
CA ALA A 91 8.04 -6.05 -2.72
C ALA A 91 6.97 -5.45 -1.79
N ILE A 92 6.83 -4.14 -1.79
CA ILE A 92 5.76 -3.45 -1.04
C ILE A 92 4.38 -3.80 -1.63
N LEU A 93 4.22 -3.70 -2.95
CA LEU A 93 2.96 -4.04 -3.63
C LEU A 93 2.58 -5.51 -3.46
N ASP A 94 3.54 -6.43 -3.48
CA ASP A 94 3.31 -7.86 -3.20
C ASP A 94 2.79 -8.11 -1.77
N SER A 95 3.07 -7.22 -0.84
CA SER A 95 2.62 -7.31 0.56
C SER A 95 1.29 -6.60 0.83
N MET A 96 0.72 -5.97 -0.19
CA MET A 96 -0.49 -5.15 -0.14
C MET A 96 -1.70 -5.95 -0.65
N ASP A 97 -2.90 -5.49 -0.34
CA ASP A 97 -4.09 -6.01 -0.99
C ASP A 97 -4.07 -5.67 -2.50
N SER A 98 -4.47 -6.63 -3.32
CA SER A 98 -4.33 -6.51 -4.78
C SER A 98 -5.14 -5.36 -5.38
N ASP A 99 -6.28 -5.03 -4.78
CA ASP A 99 -7.11 -3.88 -5.19
C ASP A 99 -6.36 -2.55 -4.97
N GLU A 100 -5.78 -2.38 -3.80
CA GLU A 100 -4.99 -1.20 -3.46
C GLU A 100 -3.73 -1.11 -4.32
N ALA A 101 -3.05 -2.24 -4.53
CA ALA A 101 -1.88 -2.31 -5.39
C ALA A 101 -2.21 -1.94 -6.84
N ALA A 102 -3.34 -2.39 -7.35
CA ALA A 102 -3.82 -2.06 -8.70
C ALA A 102 -4.09 -0.56 -8.83
N GLU A 103 -4.79 0.05 -7.88
CA GLU A 103 -5.06 1.49 -7.88
C GLU A 103 -3.78 2.33 -7.91
N ILE A 104 -2.81 1.97 -7.08
CA ILE A 104 -1.53 2.69 -7.04
C ILE A 104 -0.76 2.52 -8.35
N LEU A 105 -0.74 1.32 -8.94
CA LEU A 105 -0.09 1.07 -10.21
C LEU A 105 -0.70 1.86 -11.36
N GLU A 106 -2.01 2.05 -11.39
CA GLU A 106 -2.69 2.83 -12.42
C GLU A 106 -2.27 4.31 -12.41
N GLU A 107 -2.00 4.86 -11.23
CA GLU A 107 -1.56 6.26 -11.07
C GLU A 107 -0.08 6.47 -11.44
N LEU A 108 0.70 5.40 -11.59
CA LEU A 108 2.11 5.50 -11.98
C LEU A 108 2.28 5.80 -13.48
N PRO A 109 3.34 6.54 -13.87
CA PRO A 109 3.73 6.65 -15.26
C PRO A 109 3.95 5.28 -15.88
N GLU A 110 3.60 5.11 -17.16
CA GLU A 110 3.62 3.82 -17.85
C GLU A 110 4.98 3.11 -17.75
N GLU A 111 6.07 3.82 -17.92
CA GLU A 111 7.42 3.25 -17.84
C GLU A 111 7.76 2.74 -16.44
N THR A 112 7.47 3.54 -15.41
CA THR A 112 7.67 3.16 -14.00
C THR A 112 6.80 1.96 -13.64
N ARG A 113 5.53 1.98 -14.03
CA ARG A 113 4.59 0.87 -13.83
C ARG A 113 5.10 -0.42 -14.46
N ARG A 114 5.63 -0.35 -15.69
CA ARG A 114 6.19 -1.50 -16.40
C ARG A 114 7.40 -2.09 -15.68
N LEU A 115 8.31 -1.25 -15.21
CA LEU A 115 9.49 -1.67 -14.45
C LEU A 115 9.10 -2.37 -13.14
N ILE A 116 8.19 -1.80 -12.40
CA ILE A 116 7.69 -2.38 -11.14
C ILE A 116 6.94 -3.69 -11.41
N ALA A 117 6.07 -3.71 -12.41
CA ALA A 117 5.31 -4.90 -12.78
C ALA A 117 6.20 -6.10 -13.15
N GLY A 118 7.37 -5.83 -13.74
CA GLY A 118 8.36 -6.87 -14.05
C GLY A 118 8.96 -7.57 -12.83
N HIS A 119 8.88 -6.95 -11.65
CA HIS A 119 9.37 -7.50 -10.38
C HIS A 119 8.26 -8.05 -9.47
N LEU A 120 6.99 -7.85 -9.82
CA LEU A 120 5.88 -8.42 -9.06
C LEU A 120 5.87 -9.94 -9.11
N SER A 121 5.37 -10.57 -8.04
CA SER A 121 5.10 -12.01 -8.04
C SER A 121 4.06 -12.38 -9.10
N GLU A 122 4.09 -13.61 -9.58
CA GLU A 122 3.08 -14.11 -10.53
C GLU A 122 1.67 -14.08 -9.94
N GLU A 123 1.55 -14.32 -8.64
CA GLU A 123 0.29 -14.24 -7.90
C GLU A 123 -0.30 -12.84 -7.95
N THR A 124 0.44 -11.85 -7.51
CA THR A 124 0.01 -10.43 -7.50
C THR A 124 -0.26 -9.93 -8.93
N SER A 125 0.60 -10.26 -9.89
CA SER A 125 0.39 -9.92 -11.29
C SER A 125 -0.88 -10.52 -11.86
N GLY A 126 -1.19 -11.76 -11.50
CA GLY A 126 -2.41 -12.46 -11.92
C GLY A 126 -3.66 -11.82 -11.34
N GLU A 127 -3.64 -11.49 -10.06
CA GLU A 127 -4.76 -10.82 -9.39
C GLU A 127 -5.02 -9.42 -9.94
N ILE A 128 -3.96 -8.62 -10.15
CA ILE A 128 -4.08 -7.28 -10.75
C ILE A 128 -4.64 -7.35 -12.17
N ARG A 129 -4.20 -8.31 -12.98
CA ARG A 129 -4.76 -8.53 -14.33
C ARG A 129 -6.23 -8.92 -14.30
N MET A 130 -6.63 -9.72 -13.33
CA MET A 130 -8.03 -10.09 -13.12
C MET A 130 -8.87 -8.85 -12.77
N ILE A 131 -8.42 -8.02 -11.84
CA ILE A 131 -9.09 -6.76 -11.46
C ILE A 131 -9.22 -5.83 -12.67
N ALA A 132 -8.17 -5.65 -13.46
CA ALA A 132 -8.17 -4.82 -14.67
C ALA A 132 -9.18 -5.35 -15.72
N SER A 133 -9.31 -6.67 -15.86
CA SER A 133 -10.30 -7.26 -16.78
C SER A 133 -11.74 -7.03 -16.36
N TYR A 134 -12.01 -6.94 -15.06
CA TYR A 134 -13.33 -6.59 -14.54
C TYR A 134 -13.68 -5.12 -14.75
N THR A 135 -12.70 -4.22 -14.73
CA THR A 135 -12.93 -2.79 -14.94
C THR A 135 -13.30 -2.47 -16.39
N ASP A 136 -12.75 -3.21 -17.36
CA ASP A 136 -13.06 -3.06 -18.79
C ASP A 136 -14.45 -3.61 -19.16
N ASP A 137 -15.01 -4.52 -18.36
CA ASP A 137 -16.30 -5.18 -18.56
C ASP A 137 -17.39 -4.67 -17.59
N GLU A 138 -17.41 -3.40 -17.36
CA GLU A 138 -17.98 -2.66 -16.22
C GLU A 138 -19.41 -3.00 -15.80
N ILE A 139 -20.25 -3.43 -16.68
CA ILE A 139 -21.68 -3.63 -16.35
C ILE A 139 -22.07 -5.10 -16.38
N GLY A 140 -21.42 -5.88 -17.21
CA GLY A 140 -21.64 -7.32 -17.32
C GLY A 140 -21.19 -8.10 -16.09
N SER A 141 -20.09 -7.68 -15.46
CA SER A 141 -19.50 -8.36 -14.31
C SER A 141 -20.25 -8.14 -12.99
N MET A 142 -20.89 -6.99 -12.83
CA MET A 142 -21.72 -6.71 -11.64
C MET A 142 -23.05 -7.47 -11.66
N MET A 143 -23.53 -7.92 -12.82
CA MET A 143 -24.82 -8.60 -12.97
C MET A 143 -24.74 -10.12 -12.91
N THR A 144 -23.56 -10.73 -12.98
CA THR A 144 -23.40 -12.19 -13.12
C THR A 144 -22.89 -12.90 -11.85
N THR A 145 -22.60 -12.20 -10.79
CA THR A 145 -21.95 -12.74 -9.60
C THR A 145 -22.90 -13.14 -8.49
N ASN A 146 -23.82 -14.05 -8.79
CA ASN A 146 -24.47 -14.85 -7.75
C ASN A 146 -23.76 -16.19 -7.49
N PHE A 147 -22.52 -16.33 -7.94
CA PHE A 147 -21.73 -17.55 -7.79
C PHE A 147 -20.49 -17.29 -6.94
N ILE A 148 -20.29 -18.15 -5.95
CA ILE A 148 -19.04 -18.22 -5.20
C ILE A 148 -18.01 -18.92 -6.10
N GLU A 149 -17.17 -18.15 -6.76
CA GLU A 149 -16.07 -18.67 -7.56
C GLU A 149 -14.76 -18.58 -6.78
N ILE A 150 -14.25 -19.73 -6.40
CA ILE A 150 -12.92 -19.83 -5.75
C ILE A 150 -11.94 -20.30 -6.82
N SER A 151 -11.02 -19.42 -7.19
CA SER A 151 -9.93 -19.81 -8.08
C SER A 151 -8.99 -20.80 -7.38
N ARG A 152 -8.57 -21.85 -8.11
CA ARG A 152 -7.62 -22.86 -7.61
C ARG A 152 -6.23 -22.30 -7.24
N THR A 153 -5.95 -21.09 -7.68
CA THR A 153 -4.65 -20.43 -7.47
C THR A 153 -4.61 -19.55 -6.24
N LEU A 154 -5.72 -19.40 -5.52
CA LEU A 154 -5.80 -18.58 -4.33
C LEU A 154 -5.17 -19.28 -3.12
N THR A 155 -4.44 -18.52 -2.32
CA THR A 155 -4.07 -18.97 -0.97
C THR A 155 -5.33 -19.11 -0.12
N ILE A 156 -5.26 -19.91 0.95
CA ILE A 156 -6.39 -20.09 1.89
C ILE A 156 -6.89 -18.75 2.42
N LYS A 157 -5.99 -17.81 2.70
CA LYS A 157 -6.33 -16.46 3.16
C LYS A 157 -7.10 -15.66 2.11
N GLN A 158 -6.70 -15.73 0.86
CA GLN A 158 -7.36 -15.06 -0.26
C GLN A 158 -8.72 -15.71 -0.56
N ALA A 159 -8.80 -17.04 -0.53
CA ALA A 159 -10.06 -17.77 -0.69
C ALA A 159 -11.07 -17.41 0.42
N MET A 160 -10.62 -17.27 1.66
CA MET A 160 -11.47 -16.84 2.78
C MET A 160 -11.96 -15.40 2.60
N ARG A 161 -11.12 -14.48 2.12
CA ARG A 161 -11.53 -13.11 1.80
C ARG A 161 -12.58 -13.06 0.70
N GLN A 162 -12.39 -13.81 -0.36
CA GLN A 162 -13.38 -13.91 -1.44
C GLN A 162 -14.72 -14.48 -0.96
N LEU A 163 -14.69 -15.51 -0.12
CA LEU A 163 -15.88 -16.09 0.49
C LEU A 163 -16.64 -15.10 1.35
N ILE A 164 -15.94 -14.32 2.18
CA ILE A 164 -16.54 -13.31 3.04
C ILE A 164 -17.15 -12.19 2.21
N ALA A 165 -16.44 -11.66 1.22
CA ALA A 165 -16.91 -10.60 0.35
C ALA A 165 -18.17 -11.04 -0.44
N GLN A 166 -18.20 -12.27 -0.96
CA GLN A 166 -19.35 -12.79 -1.70
C GLN A 166 -20.54 -13.15 -0.80
N ALA A 167 -20.29 -13.53 0.45
CA ALA A 167 -21.36 -13.78 1.43
C ALA A 167 -22.07 -12.48 1.82
N ASP A 168 -21.33 -11.39 1.99
CA ASP A 168 -21.91 -10.07 2.29
C ASP A 168 -22.76 -9.52 1.13
N ASP A 169 -22.38 -9.82 -0.13
CA ASP A 169 -23.17 -9.45 -1.32
C ASP A 169 -24.46 -10.27 -1.51
N ASN A 170 -24.49 -11.47 -0.98
CA ASN A 170 -25.68 -12.35 -1.09
C ASN A 170 -26.75 -12.15 0.01
N ASP A 171 -26.44 -11.41 1.07
CA ASP A 171 -27.38 -11.11 2.16
C ASP A 171 -28.19 -9.80 1.93
N ASN A 172 -28.07 -9.17 0.78
CA ASN A 172 -28.90 -8.07 0.30
C ASN A 172 -29.73 -8.55 -0.89
#